data_0b851851fd98523ccf7aed4d08e644d2
#
_entry.id   0b851851fd98523ccf7aed4d08e644d2
#
_cell.length_a   1.000
_cell.length_b   1.000
_cell.length_c   1.000
_cell.angle_alpha   90.00
_cell.angle_beta   90.00
_cell.angle_gamma   90.00
#
_symmetry.space_group_name_H-M   'P 1'
#
loop_
_entity.id
_entity.type
_entity.pdbx_description
1 polymer ?
#
loop_
_entity_poly.entity_id
_entity_poly.type
_entity_poly.pdbx_seq_one_letter_code
_entity_poly.pdbx_strand_id
1 'polypeptide(L)'
;CSQILDDFEESAILEIGAGTGVMARDLLLGLDQCNSLPDKYYIFEISADLKQKQQKLLKQSIPKYIDHIIWLDTLPERKIKGLIIANEVLDALPVKRFKKESNLFKEVKVTFSNNKFCWINTTAEPELVDSLMKLEKQLPTSFPNNYYSEKNINLKIWLNSIQSVIEEGVILFIDYGYSASDYYHPNKPDGNLLCHYRHNAHNDPFFYPGLQDITSSVDFTAVALYAEELGLHVKGYSNQTYFLFGCGLEDLIPDMNSLDIKSQAMIAQQLRMLTMPDEMGERFKVIALAKKYNKKLLGFSIMNQINQL
;
A
#
# COMPACT_ATOMS: atom_id res chain seq x y z
N CYS A 1 8.03 -10.56 -8.90
CA CYS A 1 6.96 -11.58 -9.07
C CYS A 1 7.53 -12.90 -9.58
N SER A 2 8.23 -12.94 -10.74
CA SER A 2 8.77 -14.18 -11.32
C SER A 2 9.60 -14.99 -10.31
N GLN A 3 10.54 -14.32 -9.61
CA GLN A 3 11.35 -14.96 -8.56
C GLN A 3 10.53 -15.75 -7.53
N ILE A 4 9.35 -15.27 -7.16
CA ILE A 4 8.50 -15.91 -6.16
C ILE A 4 7.69 -17.04 -6.80
N LEU A 5 7.14 -16.80 -7.99
CA LEU A 5 6.28 -17.77 -8.69
C LEU A 5 7.04 -19.01 -9.11
N ASP A 6 8.29 -18.84 -9.56
CA ASP A 6 9.16 -19.96 -10.00
C ASP A 6 9.49 -20.97 -8.89
N ASP A 7 9.18 -20.62 -7.63
CA ASP A 7 9.39 -21.51 -6.48
C ASP A 7 8.21 -22.47 -6.22
N PHE A 8 7.12 -22.36 -6.98
CA PHE A 8 5.89 -23.13 -6.76
C PHE A 8 5.42 -23.81 -8.05
N GLU A 9 5.09 -25.10 -7.97
CA GLU A 9 4.51 -25.83 -9.09
C GLU A 9 3.09 -25.35 -9.45
N GLU A 10 2.27 -25.04 -8.45
CA GLU A 10 0.97 -24.39 -8.62
C GLU A 10 1.03 -22.98 -8.00
N SER A 11 1.31 -21.98 -8.84
CA SER A 11 1.50 -20.63 -8.37
C SER A 11 0.30 -19.73 -8.66
N ALA A 12 0.07 -18.77 -7.77
CA ALA A 12 -0.97 -17.76 -7.98
C ALA A 12 -0.52 -16.37 -7.56
N ILE A 13 -1.10 -15.38 -8.21
CA ILE A 13 -1.09 -13.98 -7.76
C ILE A 13 -2.50 -13.62 -7.28
N LEU A 14 -2.58 -12.96 -6.13
CA LEU A 14 -3.78 -12.26 -5.70
C LEU A 14 -3.48 -10.76 -5.65
N GLU A 15 -4.05 -10.02 -6.58
CA GLU A 15 -4.02 -8.56 -6.57
C GLU A 15 -5.23 -8.01 -5.82
N ILE A 16 -4.98 -7.19 -4.80
CA ILE A 16 -6.01 -6.52 -4.00
C ILE A 16 -6.09 -5.07 -4.48
N GLY A 17 -7.29 -4.62 -4.89
CA GLY A 17 -7.51 -3.26 -5.34
C GLY A 17 -6.79 -2.94 -6.66
N ALA A 18 -7.10 -3.68 -7.72
CA ALA A 18 -6.42 -3.56 -9.02
C ALA A 18 -6.68 -2.23 -9.77
N GLY A 19 -7.44 -1.30 -9.20
CA GLY A 19 -7.73 -0.01 -9.79
C GLY A 19 -8.33 -0.14 -11.20
N THR A 20 -7.65 0.39 -12.20
CA THR A 20 -8.09 0.27 -13.61
C THR A 20 -7.72 -1.06 -14.27
N GLY A 21 -6.91 -1.91 -13.63
CA GLY A 21 -6.41 -3.18 -14.14
C GLY A 21 -5.12 -3.07 -14.99
N VAL A 22 -4.49 -1.91 -15.00
CA VAL A 22 -3.26 -1.67 -15.77
C VAL A 22 -2.10 -2.51 -15.21
N MET A 23 -1.96 -2.58 -13.87
CA MET A 23 -0.90 -3.38 -13.25
C MET A 23 -1.08 -4.88 -13.55
N ALA A 24 -2.30 -5.41 -13.46
CA ALA A 24 -2.60 -6.80 -13.84
C ALA A 24 -2.20 -7.10 -15.29
N ARG A 25 -2.55 -6.19 -16.21
CA ARG A 25 -2.16 -6.32 -17.63
C ARG A 25 -0.64 -6.40 -17.77
N ASP A 26 0.06 -5.44 -17.20
CA ASP A 26 1.51 -5.28 -17.40
C ASP A 26 2.30 -6.38 -16.68
N LEU A 27 1.83 -6.84 -15.51
CA LEU A 27 2.39 -8.00 -14.83
C LEU A 27 2.26 -9.28 -15.65
N LEU A 28 1.06 -9.57 -16.19
CA LEU A 28 0.86 -10.78 -17.00
C LEU A 28 1.70 -10.75 -18.29
N LEU A 29 1.82 -9.60 -18.94
CA LEU A 29 2.68 -9.45 -20.11
C LEU A 29 4.16 -9.64 -19.78
N GLY A 30 4.63 -9.03 -18.68
CA GLY A 30 6.02 -9.19 -18.25
C GLY A 30 6.35 -10.61 -17.76
N LEU A 31 5.44 -11.24 -17.05
CA LEU A 31 5.61 -12.63 -16.58
C LEU A 31 5.63 -13.65 -17.71
N ASP A 32 4.84 -13.43 -18.80
CA ASP A 32 4.93 -14.27 -19.99
C ASP A 32 6.32 -14.16 -20.66
N GLN A 33 6.86 -12.95 -20.75
CA GLN A 33 8.21 -12.73 -21.27
C GLN A 33 9.30 -13.41 -20.44
N CYS A 34 9.08 -13.53 -19.13
CA CYS A 34 9.98 -14.25 -18.21
C CYS A 34 9.71 -15.77 -18.16
N ASN A 35 8.73 -16.31 -18.87
CA ASN A 35 8.23 -17.68 -18.75
C ASN A 35 7.79 -18.07 -17.33
N SER A 36 7.25 -17.14 -16.57
CA SER A 36 6.88 -17.28 -15.14
C SER A 36 5.41 -16.90 -14.91
N LEU A 37 4.53 -17.26 -15.86
CA LEU A 37 3.08 -17.01 -15.71
C LEU A 37 2.51 -17.78 -14.52
N PRO A 38 1.67 -17.16 -13.68
CA PRO A 38 0.95 -17.89 -12.63
C PRO A 38 -0.14 -18.76 -13.24
N ASP A 39 -0.49 -19.88 -12.59
CA ASP A 39 -1.64 -20.69 -13.00
C ASP A 39 -2.95 -19.92 -12.87
N LYS A 40 -3.03 -19.06 -11.85
CA LYS A 40 -4.19 -18.18 -11.63
C LYS A 40 -3.75 -16.78 -11.20
N TYR A 41 -4.45 -15.80 -11.75
CA TYR A 41 -4.38 -14.40 -11.35
C TYR A 41 -5.72 -13.97 -10.76
N TYR A 42 -5.77 -13.82 -9.47
CA TYR A 42 -6.97 -13.38 -8.76
C TYR A 42 -6.98 -11.86 -8.62
N ILE A 43 -8.11 -11.24 -8.89
CA ILE A 43 -8.35 -9.82 -8.64
C ILE A 43 -9.47 -9.70 -7.60
N PHE A 44 -9.13 -9.20 -6.43
CA PHE A 44 -10.11 -8.85 -5.40
C PHE A 44 -10.43 -7.36 -5.48
N GLU A 45 -11.62 -7.03 -5.98
CA GLU A 45 -12.08 -5.66 -6.21
C GLU A 45 -13.51 -5.49 -5.69
N ILE A 46 -13.68 -4.53 -4.77
CA ILE A 46 -14.98 -4.24 -4.14
C ILE A 46 -15.85 -3.29 -4.96
N SER A 47 -15.22 -2.47 -5.82
CA SER A 47 -15.94 -1.52 -6.69
C SER A 47 -16.44 -2.20 -7.95
N ALA A 48 -17.77 -2.28 -8.10
CA ALA A 48 -18.39 -2.84 -9.29
C ALA A 48 -18.03 -2.07 -10.58
N ASP A 49 -17.86 -0.75 -10.49
CA ASP A 49 -17.44 0.10 -11.63
C ASP A 49 -15.99 -0.19 -12.04
N LEU A 50 -15.07 -0.27 -11.08
CA LEU A 50 -13.68 -0.63 -11.36
C LEU A 50 -13.58 -2.06 -11.92
N LYS A 51 -14.30 -3.01 -11.36
CA LYS A 51 -14.35 -4.39 -11.88
C LYS A 51 -14.78 -4.45 -13.35
N GLN A 52 -15.79 -3.66 -13.76
CA GLN A 52 -16.20 -3.57 -15.16
C GLN A 52 -15.11 -2.94 -16.05
N LYS A 53 -14.46 -1.89 -15.58
CA LYS A 53 -13.33 -1.25 -16.30
C LYS A 53 -12.16 -2.21 -16.49
N GLN A 54 -11.79 -2.94 -15.44
CA GLN A 54 -10.76 -3.99 -15.46
C GLN A 54 -11.10 -5.06 -16.49
N GLN A 55 -12.31 -5.61 -16.45
CA GLN A 55 -12.76 -6.65 -17.37
C GLN A 55 -12.71 -6.17 -18.84
N LYS A 56 -13.13 -4.93 -19.09
CA LYS A 56 -13.07 -4.34 -20.44
C LYS A 56 -11.63 -4.18 -20.91
N LEU A 57 -10.77 -3.58 -20.08
CA LEU A 57 -9.36 -3.36 -20.40
C LEU A 57 -8.65 -4.69 -20.71
N LEU A 58 -8.75 -5.66 -19.79
CA LEU A 58 -8.01 -6.91 -19.88
C LEU A 58 -8.49 -7.77 -21.04
N LYS A 59 -9.81 -7.86 -21.30
CA LYS A 59 -10.36 -8.55 -22.48
C LYS A 59 -9.90 -7.94 -23.80
N GLN A 60 -9.72 -6.62 -23.85
CA GLN A 60 -9.28 -5.93 -25.08
C GLN A 60 -7.77 -5.99 -25.28
N SER A 61 -6.98 -5.85 -24.23
CA SER A 61 -5.52 -5.71 -24.35
C SER A 61 -4.76 -7.02 -24.23
N ILE A 62 -5.27 -7.99 -23.47
CA ILE A 62 -4.60 -9.28 -23.21
C ILE A 62 -5.56 -10.48 -23.32
N PRO A 63 -6.33 -10.66 -24.40
CA PRO A 63 -7.33 -11.72 -24.51
C PRO A 63 -6.76 -13.13 -24.31
N LYS A 64 -5.48 -13.34 -24.64
CA LYS A 64 -4.75 -14.63 -24.47
C LYS A 64 -4.75 -15.10 -23.00
N TYR A 65 -4.76 -14.18 -22.02
CA TYR A 65 -4.59 -14.51 -20.61
C TYR A 65 -5.90 -14.46 -19.81
N ILE A 66 -7.04 -14.15 -20.46
CA ILE A 66 -8.30 -13.89 -19.75
C ILE A 66 -8.77 -15.09 -18.93
N ASP A 67 -8.49 -16.32 -19.39
CA ASP A 67 -8.85 -17.56 -18.70
C ASP A 67 -7.99 -17.84 -17.44
N HIS A 68 -6.87 -17.14 -17.31
CA HIS A 68 -6.05 -17.15 -16.07
C HIS A 68 -6.60 -16.20 -15.02
N ILE A 69 -7.43 -15.21 -15.39
CA ILE A 69 -7.88 -14.13 -14.52
C ILE A 69 -9.22 -14.46 -13.89
N ILE A 70 -9.28 -14.40 -12.56
CA ILE A 70 -10.51 -14.67 -11.80
C ILE A 70 -10.81 -13.45 -10.91
N TRP A 71 -11.97 -12.82 -11.13
CA TRP A 71 -12.46 -11.75 -10.27
C TRP A 71 -13.19 -12.33 -9.06
N LEU A 72 -12.80 -11.86 -7.88
CA LEU A 72 -13.35 -12.29 -6.60
C LEU A 72 -14.21 -11.18 -5.99
N ASP A 73 -15.32 -11.57 -5.38
CA ASP A 73 -16.17 -10.70 -4.55
C ASP A 73 -15.88 -10.88 -3.05
N THR A 74 -15.23 -11.99 -2.69
CA THR A 74 -14.70 -12.32 -1.36
C THR A 74 -13.31 -12.89 -1.47
N LEU A 75 -12.53 -12.84 -0.41
CA LEU A 75 -11.22 -13.49 -0.38
C LEU A 75 -11.35 -14.99 -0.69
N PRO A 76 -10.37 -15.61 -1.37
CA PRO A 76 -10.47 -17.00 -1.81
C PRO A 76 -10.53 -17.96 -0.63
N GLU A 77 -11.42 -18.97 -0.71
CA GLU A 77 -11.52 -20.01 0.31
C GLU A 77 -10.31 -20.96 0.29
N ARG A 78 -9.84 -21.33 -0.93
CA ARG A 78 -8.60 -22.09 -1.09
C ARG A 78 -7.40 -21.17 -0.92
N LYS A 79 -6.52 -21.55 0.00
CA LYS A 79 -5.26 -20.82 0.19
C LYS A 79 -4.40 -20.90 -1.05
N ILE A 80 -3.70 -19.81 -1.34
CA ILE A 80 -2.80 -19.68 -2.48
C ILE A 80 -1.34 -19.90 -2.06
N LYS A 81 -0.53 -20.36 -3.01
CA LYS A 81 0.94 -20.31 -2.95
C LYS A 81 1.42 -19.29 -3.97
N GLY A 82 2.38 -18.45 -3.59
CA GLY A 82 2.93 -17.42 -4.48
C GLY A 82 2.87 -16.02 -3.91
N LEU A 83 2.13 -15.12 -4.56
CA LEU A 83 2.19 -13.70 -4.25
C LEU A 83 0.81 -13.09 -3.97
N ILE A 84 0.72 -12.31 -2.90
CA ILE A 84 -0.36 -11.32 -2.73
C ILE A 84 0.27 -9.94 -2.96
N ILE A 85 -0.32 -9.11 -3.81
CA ILE A 85 0.15 -7.76 -4.08
C ILE A 85 -0.98 -6.75 -3.86
N ALA A 86 -0.68 -5.66 -3.18
CA ALA A 86 -1.59 -4.54 -3.00
C ALA A 86 -0.82 -3.23 -3.14
N ASN A 87 -1.22 -2.43 -4.10
CA ASN A 87 -0.67 -1.12 -4.38
C ASN A 87 -1.72 -0.06 -4.07
N GLU A 88 -1.38 0.91 -3.19
CA GLU A 88 -2.29 1.96 -2.74
C GLU A 88 -3.63 1.41 -2.21
N VAL A 89 -3.54 0.53 -1.21
CA VAL A 89 -4.69 -0.08 -0.55
C VAL A 89 -4.68 0.20 0.95
N LEU A 90 -3.49 0.22 1.56
CA LEU A 90 -3.37 0.46 3.01
C LEU A 90 -3.73 1.90 3.39
N ASP A 91 -3.43 2.85 2.52
CA ASP A 91 -3.75 4.28 2.67
C ASP A 91 -5.26 4.57 2.64
N ALA A 92 -6.01 3.73 1.90
CA ALA A 92 -7.47 3.81 1.78
C ALA A 92 -8.21 3.12 2.96
N LEU A 93 -7.51 2.41 3.84
CA LEU A 93 -8.13 1.76 4.99
C LEU A 93 -8.62 2.79 6.01
N PRO A 94 -9.80 2.60 6.61
CA PRO A 94 -10.37 3.54 7.57
C PRO A 94 -9.48 3.78 8.79
N VAL A 95 -9.29 5.04 9.14
CA VAL A 95 -8.53 5.47 10.32
C VAL A 95 -9.41 6.19 11.33
N LYS A 96 -9.07 6.10 12.60
CA LYS A 96 -9.59 6.97 13.64
C LYS A 96 -8.65 8.16 13.82
N ARG A 97 -9.19 9.38 13.75
CA ARG A 97 -8.43 10.60 14.04
C ARG A 97 -8.48 10.90 15.53
N PHE A 98 -7.35 11.24 16.10
CA PHE A 98 -7.25 11.57 17.52
C PHE A 98 -6.57 12.92 17.77
N LYS A 99 -6.81 13.47 18.94
CA LYS A 99 -6.11 14.65 19.47
C LYS A 99 -5.51 14.32 20.82
N LYS A 100 -4.23 14.68 21.05
CA LYS A 100 -3.62 14.71 22.37
C LYS A 100 -3.92 16.06 23.03
N GLU A 101 -4.57 16.05 24.18
CA GLU A 101 -4.90 17.25 24.95
C GLU A 101 -4.44 17.06 26.40
N SER A 102 -3.36 17.73 26.76
CA SER A 102 -2.66 17.48 28.03
C SER A 102 -2.32 15.98 28.18
N ASN A 103 -2.86 15.30 29.19
CA ASN A 103 -2.64 13.87 29.42
C ASN A 103 -3.77 12.98 28.87
N LEU A 104 -4.71 13.54 28.12
CA LEU A 104 -5.86 12.81 27.60
C LEU A 104 -5.81 12.68 26.09
N PHE A 105 -6.38 11.59 25.60
CA PHE A 105 -6.68 11.42 24.19
C PHE A 105 -8.17 11.69 23.93
N LYS A 106 -8.45 12.48 22.91
CA LYS A 106 -9.79 12.71 22.36
C LYS A 106 -9.90 12.03 21.02
N GLU A 107 -11.07 11.52 20.69
CA GLU A 107 -11.35 11.09 19.32
C GLU A 107 -11.92 12.29 18.54
N VAL A 108 -11.43 12.51 17.32
CA VAL A 108 -11.86 13.59 16.45
C VAL A 108 -12.82 13.00 15.43
N LYS A 109 -14.09 13.38 15.57
CA LYS A 109 -15.20 12.88 14.72
C LYS A 109 -15.76 14.00 13.83
N VAL A 110 -16.52 13.60 12.82
CA VAL A 110 -17.26 14.53 11.96
C VAL A 110 -18.64 14.77 12.53
N THR A 111 -19.06 16.03 12.54
CA THR A 111 -20.42 16.44 12.84
C THR A 111 -20.96 17.38 11.77
N PHE A 112 -22.26 17.56 11.73
CA PHE A 112 -22.92 18.53 10.85
C PHE A 112 -23.54 19.63 11.69
N SER A 113 -23.05 20.87 11.53
CA SER A 113 -23.50 22.04 12.26
C SER A 113 -23.44 23.28 11.37
N ASN A 114 -24.36 24.20 11.55
CA ASN A 114 -24.43 25.43 10.73
C ASN A 114 -24.39 25.17 9.22
N ASN A 115 -25.09 24.12 8.77
CA ASN A 115 -25.21 23.69 7.38
C ASN A 115 -23.88 23.27 6.71
N LYS A 116 -22.89 22.80 7.50
CA LYS A 116 -21.62 22.29 7.02
C LYS A 116 -21.07 21.17 7.90
N PHE A 117 -20.25 20.33 7.32
CA PHE A 117 -19.46 19.35 8.06
C PHE A 117 -18.33 20.07 8.81
N CYS A 118 -18.02 19.60 10.01
CA CYS A 118 -16.93 20.11 10.81
C CYS A 118 -16.40 19.05 11.77
N TRP A 119 -15.19 19.27 12.26
CA TRP A 119 -14.58 18.41 13.28
C TRP A 119 -15.15 18.70 14.66
N ILE A 120 -15.35 17.64 15.45
CA ILE A 120 -15.70 17.70 16.87
C ILE A 120 -14.80 16.77 17.67
N ASN A 121 -14.28 17.27 18.79
CA ASN A 121 -13.53 16.43 19.73
C ASN A 121 -14.50 15.76 20.70
N THR A 122 -14.44 14.43 20.78
CA THR A 122 -15.27 13.60 21.65
C THR A 122 -14.38 12.83 22.63
N THR A 123 -14.99 12.24 23.65
CA THR A 123 -14.28 11.25 24.48
C THR A 123 -13.86 10.07 23.60
N ALA A 124 -12.58 9.72 23.64
CA ALA A 124 -12.09 8.56 22.90
C ALA A 124 -12.57 7.26 23.55
N GLU A 125 -12.87 6.28 22.70
CA GLU A 125 -13.21 4.92 23.15
C GLU A 125 -12.01 4.26 23.84
N PRO A 126 -12.23 3.39 24.87
CA PRO A 126 -11.14 2.75 25.62
C PRO A 126 -10.12 2.04 24.73
N GLU A 127 -10.57 1.33 23.70
CA GLU A 127 -9.70 0.61 22.76
C GLU A 127 -8.73 1.56 22.04
N LEU A 128 -9.22 2.72 21.60
CA LEU A 128 -8.37 3.74 20.96
C LEU A 128 -7.37 4.31 21.97
N VAL A 129 -7.82 4.62 23.19
CA VAL A 129 -6.94 5.15 24.26
C VAL A 129 -5.83 4.15 24.58
N ASP A 130 -6.15 2.88 24.80
CA ASP A 130 -5.17 1.83 25.11
C ASP A 130 -4.16 1.65 23.97
N SER A 131 -4.63 1.68 22.73
CA SER A 131 -3.78 1.60 21.54
C SER A 131 -2.82 2.80 21.45
N LEU A 132 -3.31 4.02 21.72
CA LEU A 132 -2.50 5.24 21.67
C LEU A 132 -1.50 5.32 22.82
N MET A 133 -1.88 4.86 24.02
CA MET A 133 -0.97 4.79 25.17
C MET A 133 0.17 3.78 24.94
N LYS A 134 -0.11 2.66 24.29
CA LYS A 134 0.93 1.68 23.90
C LYS A 134 1.87 2.28 22.86
N LEU A 135 1.31 2.92 21.84
CA LEU A 135 2.07 3.58 20.80
C LEU A 135 2.98 4.68 21.38
N GLU A 136 2.45 5.57 22.21
CA GLU A 136 3.22 6.68 22.80
C GLU A 136 4.44 6.20 23.61
N LYS A 137 4.34 5.02 24.24
CA LYS A 137 5.48 4.40 24.95
C LYS A 137 6.57 3.85 24.06
N GLN A 138 6.24 3.55 22.80
CA GLN A 138 7.17 3.01 21.80
C GLN A 138 7.85 4.12 21.00
N LEU A 139 7.26 5.32 20.97
CA LEU A 139 7.82 6.45 20.24
C LEU A 139 9.04 7.05 20.97
N PRO A 140 10.01 7.60 20.22
CA PRO A 140 11.17 8.29 20.81
C PRO A 140 10.78 9.48 21.68
N THR A 141 9.66 10.13 21.38
CA THR A 141 9.14 11.30 22.09
C THR A 141 7.64 11.18 22.25
N SER A 142 7.11 11.64 23.41
CA SER A 142 5.66 11.71 23.64
C SER A 142 4.99 12.71 22.72
N PHE A 143 3.70 12.53 22.48
CA PHE A 143 2.91 13.46 21.69
C PHE A 143 2.86 14.85 22.33
N PRO A 144 3.09 15.91 21.53
CA PRO A 144 2.91 17.28 22.02
C PRO A 144 1.45 17.56 22.41
N ASN A 145 1.25 18.60 23.21
CA ASN A 145 -0.10 19.08 23.50
C ASN A 145 -0.73 19.68 22.22
N ASN A 146 -2.01 19.46 22.03
CA ASN A 146 -2.78 19.82 20.81
C ASN A 146 -2.28 19.16 19.51
N TYR A 147 -1.68 17.99 19.63
CA TYR A 147 -1.24 17.17 18.50
C TYR A 147 -2.40 16.36 17.93
N TYR A 148 -2.56 16.39 16.62
CA TYR A 148 -3.53 15.56 15.90
C TYR A 148 -2.80 14.52 15.06
N SER A 149 -3.36 13.32 14.96
CA SER A 149 -2.92 12.30 14.02
C SER A 149 -4.00 11.23 13.84
N GLU A 150 -3.68 10.22 13.06
CA GLU A 150 -4.59 9.13 12.70
C GLU A 150 -4.03 7.80 13.21
N LYS A 151 -4.94 6.86 13.54
CA LYS A 151 -4.60 5.49 13.91
C LYS A 151 -5.56 4.51 13.23
N ASN A 152 -5.01 3.59 12.47
CA ASN A 152 -5.79 2.47 11.93
C ASN A 152 -5.92 1.37 12.99
N ILE A 153 -7.05 1.31 13.67
CA ILE A 153 -7.32 0.31 14.71
C ILE A 153 -7.71 -1.05 14.13
N ASN A 154 -8.13 -1.10 12.87
CA ASN A 154 -8.57 -2.33 12.20
C ASN A 154 -7.44 -2.99 11.37
N LEU A 155 -6.26 -2.39 11.30
CA LEU A 155 -5.15 -2.88 10.48
C LEU A 155 -4.79 -4.33 10.79
N LYS A 156 -4.71 -4.70 12.06
CA LYS A 156 -4.40 -6.09 12.48
C LYS A 156 -5.46 -7.08 12.01
N ILE A 157 -6.75 -6.72 12.12
CA ILE A 157 -7.87 -7.56 11.69
C ILE A 157 -7.83 -7.75 10.17
N TRP A 158 -7.56 -6.67 9.44
CA TRP A 158 -7.44 -6.71 7.99
C TRP A 158 -6.24 -7.57 7.55
N LEU A 159 -5.06 -7.37 8.14
CA LEU A 159 -3.86 -8.19 7.88
C LEU A 159 -4.10 -9.67 8.19
N ASN A 160 -4.85 -9.98 9.27
CA ASN A 160 -5.22 -11.36 9.60
C ASN A 160 -6.08 -12.00 8.50
N SER A 161 -7.00 -11.25 7.90
CA SER A 161 -7.80 -11.73 6.78
C SER A 161 -6.92 -12.04 5.57
N ILE A 162 -5.97 -11.17 5.25
CA ILE A 162 -5.05 -11.36 4.12
C ILE A 162 -4.10 -12.55 4.37
N GLN A 163 -3.50 -12.64 5.56
CA GLN A 163 -2.59 -13.75 5.86
C GLN A 163 -3.30 -15.11 5.91
N SER A 164 -4.61 -15.14 6.15
CA SER A 164 -5.37 -16.39 6.21
C SER A 164 -5.49 -17.08 4.85
N VAL A 165 -5.44 -16.33 3.75
CA VAL A 165 -5.59 -16.84 2.38
C VAL A 165 -4.27 -17.21 1.70
N ILE A 166 -3.12 -16.89 2.29
CA ILE A 166 -1.82 -17.36 1.80
C ILE A 166 -1.38 -18.60 2.59
N GLU A 167 -1.01 -19.66 1.89
CA GLU A 167 -0.43 -20.87 2.47
C GLU A 167 1.07 -20.73 2.62
N GLU A 168 1.73 -20.34 1.52
CA GLU A 168 3.17 -20.16 1.40
C GLU A 168 3.48 -19.11 0.34
N GLY A 169 4.42 -18.21 0.63
CA GLY A 169 4.81 -17.16 -0.33
C GLY A 169 4.99 -15.80 0.32
N VAL A 170 4.72 -14.74 -0.45
CA VAL A 170 4.99 -13.36 -0.07
C VAL A 170 3.75 -12.49 -0.22
N ILE A 171 3.58 -11.56 0.70
CA ILE A 171 2.62 -10.46 0.61
C ILE A 171 3.44 -9.19 0.39
N LEU A 172 3.18 -8.47 -0.69
CA LEU A 172 3.88 -7.25 -1.06
C LEU A 172 2.90 -6.08 -1.00
N PHE A 173 3.16 -5.15 -0.09
CA PHE A 173 2.44 -3.88 -0.01
C PHE A 173 3.32 -2.77 -0.56
N ILE A 174 2.76 -1.97 -1.45
CA ILE A 174 3.37 -0.79 -2.04
C ILE A 174 2.44 0.38 -1.72
N ASP A 175 2.91 1.35 -0.94
CA ASP A 175 2.08 2.45 -0.50
C ASP A 175 2.94 3.62 -0.01
N TYR A 176 2.37 4.81 0.10
CA TYR A 176 3.06 5.94 0.70
C TYR A 176 2.88 5.97 2.21
N GLY A 177 3.96 6.23 2.91
CA GLY A 177 3.95 6.21 4.36
C GLY A 177 5.33 6.28 4.98
N TYR A 178 5.36 5.99 6.28
CA TYR A 178 6.49 6.24 7.13
C TYR A 178 6.67 5.14 8.17
N SER A 179 7.86 5.09 8.79
CA SER A 179 8.02 4.42 10.09
C SER A 179 7.22 5.17 11.17
N ALA A 180 6.90 4.52 12.28
CA ALA A 180 6.12 5.16 13.36
C ALA A 180 6.77 6.45 13.88
N SER A 181 8.11 6.48 13.98
CA SER A 181 8.85 7.68 14.42
C SER A 181 8.64 8.88 13.51
N ASP A 182 8.55 8.66 12.20
CA ASP A 182 8.34 9.70 11.21
C ASP A 182 6.86 10.00 10.98
N TYR A 183 6.00 8.97 11.09
CA TYR A 183 4.55 9.11 10.97
C TYR A 183 4.01 10.01 12.08
N TYR A 184 4.42 9.75 13.32
CA TYR A 184 3.99 10.47 14.52
C TYR A 184 4.98 11.56 14.97
N HIS A 185 5.80 12.05 14.05
CA HIS A 185 6.79 13.06 14.38
C HIS A 185 6.16 14.33 14.94
N PRO A 186 6.70 14.94 16.04
CA PRO A 186 6.14 16.15 16.66
C PRO A 186 5.92 17.34 15.73
N ASN A 187 6.72 17.44 14.67
CA ASN A 187 6.61 18.50 13.66
C ASN A 187 5.48 18.28 12.64
N LYS A 188 4.68 17.22 12.78
CA LYS A 188 3.46 16.96 11.99
C LYS A 188 2.21 17.10 12.86
N PRO A 189 1.91 18.29 13.41
CA PRO A 189 0.88 18.47 14.43
C PRO A 189 -0.55 18.25 13.92
N ASP A 190 -0.77 18.24 12.61
CA ASP A 190 -2.09 18.12 11.98
C ASP A 190 -2.38 16.72 11.41
N GLY A 191 -1.43 15.77 11.58
CA GLY A 191 -1.56 14.38 11.15
C GLY A 191 -1.17 14.14 9.68
N ASN A 192 -1.68 13.05 9.13
CA ASN A 192 -1.29 12.50 7.83
C ASN A 192 -2.47 12.29 6.87
N LEU A 193 -3.66 12.85 7.17
CA LEU A 193 -4.77 12.82 6.22
C LEU A 193 -4.43 13.65 5.00
N LEU A 194 -4.69 13.08 3.82
CA LEU A 194 -4.50 13.73 2.54
C LEU A 194 -5.73 13.50 1.68
N CYS A 195 -6.20 14.55 1.03
CA CYS A 195 -7.36 14.50 0.16
C CYS A 195 -6.91 14.79 -1.27
N HIS A 196 -7.46 14.06 -2.22
CA HIS A 196 -7.18 14.24 -3.64
C HIS A 196 -8.45 14.54 -4.41
N TYR A 197 -8.48 15.67 -5.10
CA TYR A 197 -9.56 16.01 -6.02
C TYR A 197 -8.98 16.47 -7.35
N ARG A 198 -9.30 15.73 -8.43
CA ARG A 198 -8.81 16.01 -9.80
C ARG A 198 -7.30 16.24 -9.86
N HIS A 199 -6.53 15.35 -9.25
CA HIS A 199 -5.06 15.37 -9.15
C HIS A 199 -4.46 16.51 -8.32
N ASN A 200 -5.27 17.28 -7.59
CA ASN A 200 -4.80 18.27 -6.64
C ASN A 200 -4.89 17.72 -5.22
N ALA A 201 -3.78 17.72 -4.50
CA ALA A 201 -3.72 17.34 -3.10
C ALA A 201 -4.07 18.52 -2.20
N HIS A 202 -4.84 18.27 -1.13
CA HIS A 202 -5.19 19.24 -0.09
C HIS A 202 -5.55 18.55 1.23
N ASN A 203 -5.69 19.30 2.32
CA ASN A 203 -5.91 18.76 3.67
C ASN A 203 -7.37 18.99 4.18
N ASP A 204 -8.30 19.39 3.34
CA ASP A 204 -9.70 19.64 3.75
C ASP A 204 -10.61 18.47 3.33
N PRO A 205 -10.96 17.54 4.26
CA PRO A 205 -11.84 16.41 3.93
C PRO A 205 -13.30 16.83 3.71
N PHE A 206 -13.65 18.07 4.01
CA PHE A 206 -14.99 18.60 3.81
C PHE A 206 -15.17 19.36 2.48
N PHE A 207 -14.09 19.48 1.69
CA PHE A 207 -14.14 20.01 0.34
C PHE A 207 -14.74 18.96 -0.60
N TYR A 208 -15.90 19.25 -1.19
CA TYR A 208 -16.65 18.33 -2.07
C TYR A 208 -16.84 16.91 -1.48
N PRO A 209 -17.52 16.75 -0.31
CA PRO A 209 -17.72 15.44 0.31
C PRO A 209 -18.34 14.42 -0.66
N GLY A 210 -17.74 13.23 -0.73
CA GLY A 210 -18.18 12.16 -1.63
C GLY A 210 -17.66 12.25 -3.07
N LEU A 211 -16.91 13.30 -3.44
CA LEU A 211 -16.34 13.48 -4.78
C LEU A 211 -14.81 13.49 -4.78
N GLN A 212 -14.20 13.44 -3.63
CA GLN A 212 -12.76 13.41 -3.44
C GLN A 212 -12.32 12.08 -2.84
N ASP A 213 -11.08 11.73 -3.07
CA ASP A 213 -10.41 10.64 -2.40
C ASP A 213 -9.81 11.14 -1.07
N ILE A 214 -10.04 10.40 0.01
CA ILE A 214 -9.54 10.72 1.35
C ILE A 214 -8.68 9.56 1.80
N THR A 215 -7.40 9.82 1.99
CA THR A 215 -6.40 8.82 2.32
C THR A 215 -5.62 9.21 3.57
N SER A 216 -4.91 8.26 4.14
CA SER A 216 -3.99 8.50 5.25
C SER A 216 -2.70 7.76 4.98
N SER A 217 -1.56 8.43 5.13
CA SER A 217 -0.26 7.76 5.03
C SER A 217 -0.22 6.48 5.87
N VAL A 218 0.56 5.49 5.45
CA VAL A 218 0.67 4.20 6.12
C VAL A 218 1.72 4.24 7.23
N ASP A 219 1.35 3.74 8.43
CA ASP A 219 2.29 3.43 9.52
C ASP A 219 2.88 2.03 9.26
N PHE A 220 4.03 1.96 8.58
CA PHE A 220 4.68 0.69 8.22
C PHE A 220 5.26 -0.05 9.43
N THR A 221 5.58 0.63 10.52
CA THR A 221 5.94 -0.04 11.78
C THR A 221 4.76 -0.83 12.33
N ALA A 222 3.55 -0.28 12.29
CA ALA A 222 2.36 -1.01 12.69
C ALA A 222 2.08 -2.20 11.78
N VAL A 223 2.28 -2.06 10.46
CA VAL A 223 2.17 -3.18 9.50
C VAL A 223 3.13 -4.30 9.87
N ALA A 224 4.40 -3.97 10.11
CA ALA A 224 5.44 -4.94 10.46
C ALA A 224 5.14 -5.65 11.78
N LEU A 225 4.83 -4.90 12.84
CA LEU A 225 4.53 -5.44 14.17
C LEU A 225 3.33 -6.40 14.13
N TYR A 226 2.23 -5.99 13.49
CA TYR A 226 1.05 -6.85 13.40
C TYR A 226 1.27 -8.07 12.50
N ALA A 227 2.09 -7.94 11.45
CA ALA A 227 2.47 -9.07 10.62
C ALA A 227 3.23 -10.13 11.43
N GLU A 228 4.23 -9.74 12.22
CA GLU A 228 4.99 -10.65 13.09
C GLU A 228 4.09 -11.30 14.16
N GLU A 229 3.19 -10.54 14.78
CA GLU A 229 2.19 -11.09 15.73
C GLU A 229 1.25 -12.13 15.08
N LEU A 230 1.03 -12.04 13.77
CA LEU A 230 0.21 -12.97 12.99
C LEU A 230 1.01 -14.14 12.38
N GLY A 231 2.32 -14.23 12.69
CA GLY A 231 3.19 -15.30 12.22
C GLY A 231 3.69 -15.12 10.79
N LEU A 232 3.63 -13.90 10.26
CA LEU A 232 4.34 -13.50 9.05
C LEU A 232 5.73 -12.96 9.42
N HIS A 233 6.69 -13.03 8.49
CA HIS A 233 8.04 -12.50 8.70
C HIS A 233 8.31 -11.35 7.75
N VAL A 234 8.76 -10.21 8.28
CA VAL A 234 9.19 -9.08 7.45
C VAL A 234 10.49 -9.47 6.73
N LYS A 235 10.46 -9.58 5.41
CA LYS A 235 11.60 -9.94 4.57
C LYS A 235 12.31 -8.75 3.96
N GLY A 236 11.60 -7.63 3.80
CA GLY A 236 12.15 -6.42 3.25
C GLY A 236 11.27 -5.22 3.52
N TYR A 237 11.91 -4.10 3.69
CA TYR A 237 11.31 -2.76 3.72
C TYR A 237 12.27 -1.79 3.05
N SER A 238 11.79 -1.03 2.10
CA SER A 238 12.60 -0.08 1.35
C SER A 238 11.72 1.02 0.77
N ASN A 239 12.33 2.13 0.34
CA ASN A 239 11.63 3.07 -0.52
C ASN A 239 11.52 2.50 -1.95
N GLN A 240 10.61 3.07 -2.73
CA GLN A 240 10.31 2.60 -4.09
C GLN A 240 11.54 2.66 -5.00
N THR A 241 12.35 3.70 -4.90
CA THR A 241 13.55 3.85 -5.73
C THR A 241 14.46 2.63 -5.59
N TYR A 242 14.89 2.32 -4.37
CA TYR A 242 15.81 1.20 -4.15
C TYR A 242 15.17 -0.15 -4.47
N PHE A 243 13.87 -0.29 -4.24
CA PHE A 243 13.13 -1.51 -4.60
C PHE A 243 13.13 -1.72 -6.11
N LEU A 244 12.83 -0.69 -6.90
CA LEU A 244 12.80 -0.80 -8.37
C LEU A 244 14.20 -1.08 -8.94
N PHE A 245 15.23 -0.40 -8.46
CA PHE A 245 16.61 -0.69 -8.86
C PHE A 245 17.04 -2.12 -8.43
N GLY A 246 16.65 -2.57 -7.23
CA GLY A 246 16.86 -3.95 -6.81
C GLY A 246 16.17 -4.99 -7.69
N CYS A 247 15.05 -4.62 -8.31
CA CYS A 247 14.34 -5.45 -9.30
C CYS A 247 14.92 -5.36 -10.72
N GLY A 248 15.98 -4.58 -10.95
CA GLY A 248 16.62 -4.46 -12.28
C GLY A 248 16.00 -3.38 -13.16
N LEU A 249 15.51 -2.28 -12.59
CA LEU A 249 14.98 -1.15 -13.37
C LEU A 249 15.96 -0.66 -14.45
N GLU A 250 17.25 -0.69 -14.16
CA GLU A 250 18.31 -0.24 -15.08
C GLU A 250 18.30 -1.05 -16.39
N ASP A 251 18.07 -2.35 -16.30
CA ASP A 251 18.06 -3.26 -17.45
C ASP A 251 16.85 -3.05 -18.37
N LEU A 252 15.81 -2.39 -17.86
CA LEU A 252 14.58 -2.09 -18.60
C LEU A 252 14.63 -0.72 -19.31
N ILE A 253 15.65 0.10 -19.01
CA ILE A 253 15.82 1.40 -19.67
C ILE A 253 16.44 1.14 -21.06
N PRO A 254 15.72 1.48 -22.15
CA PRO A 254 16.26 1.29 -23.48
C PRO A 254 17.44 2.24 -23.75
N ASP A 255 18.25 1.92 -24.76
CA ASP A 255 19.28 2.88 -25.22
C ASP A 255 18.60 4.18 -25.66
N MET A 256 18.71 5.19 -24.82
CA MET A 256 18.10 6.50 -25.05
C MET A 256 18.55 7.14 -26.36
N ASN A 257 19.77 6.87 -26.83
CA ASN A 257 20.28 7.43 -28.09
C ASN A 257 19.62 6.82 -29.33
N SER A 258 18.99 5.66 -29.19
CA SER A 258 18.26 4.99 -30.27
C SER A 258 16.84 5.50 -30.47
N LEU A 259 16.34 6.33 -29.55
CA LEU A 259 14.95 6.78 -29.50
C LEU A 259 14.78 8.20 -30.05
N ASP A 260 13.61 8.53 -30.55
CA ASP A 260 13.22 9.89 -30.87
C ASP A 260 13.10 10.77 -29.62
N ILE A 261 13.22 12.08 -29.75
CA ILE A 261 13.23 13.06 -28.64
C ILE A 261 11.97 12.96 -27.77
N LYS A 262 10.81 12.69 -28.38
CA LYS A 262 9.55 12.59 -27.64
C LYS A 262 9.53 11.34 -26.73
N SER A 263 9.99 10.22 -27.26
CA SER A 263 10.13 8.96 -26.51
C SER A 263 11.15 9.10 -25.37
N GLN A 264 12.30 9.73 -25.64
CA GLN A 264 13.30 10.06 -24.62
C GLN A 264 12.68 10.88 -23.47
N ALA A 265 11.98 11.97 -23.82
CA ALA A 265 11.35 12.85 -22.84
C ALA A 265 10.28 12.11 -21.99
N MET A 266 9.48 11.25 -22.61
CA MET A 266 8.45 10.46 -21.94
C MET A 266 9.06 9.46 -20.95
N ILE A 267 10.09 8.72 -21.35
CA ILE A 267 10.79 7.76 -20.46
C ILE A 267 11.49 8.51 -19.32
N ALA A 268 12.19 9.60 -19.62
CA ALA A 268 12.82 10.40 -18.58
C ALA A 268 11.82 10.95 -17.55
N GLN A 269 10.63 11.39 -17.98
CA GLN A 269 9.57 11.83 -17.10
C GLN A 269 9.04 10.68 -16.23
N GLN A 270 8.82 9.48 -16.80
CA GLN A 270 8.37 8.31 -16.06
C GLN A 270 9.40 7.87 -15.01
N LEU A 271 10.69 7.80 -15.40
CA LEU A 271 11.77 7.48 -14.47
C LEU A 271 11.84 8.49 -13.33
N ARG A 272 11.78 9.79 -13.67
CA ARG A 272 11.75 10.85 -12.66
C ARG A 272 10.62 10.65 -11.68
N MET A 273 9.40 10.45 -12.15
CA MET A 273 8.21 10.25 -11.30
C MET A 273 8.38 9.05 -10.35
N LEU A 274 8.91 7.93 -10.86
CA LEU A 274 9.04 6.70 -10.09
C LEU A 274 10.20 6.72 -9.09
N THR A 275 11.28 7.49 -9.36
CA THR A 275 12.55 7.35 -8.62
C THR A 275 13.01 8.59 -7.88
N MET A 276 12.49 9.79 -8.19
CA MET A 276 12.98 11.01 -7.50
C MET A 276 12.35 11.14 -6.10
N PRO A 277 13.14 11.66 -5.12
CA PRO A 277 12.71 11.77 -3.73
C PRO A 277 11.50 12.66 -3.51
N ASP A 278 11.38 13.75 -4.27
CA ASP A 278 10.27 14.71 -4.22
C ASP A 278 9.00 14.23 -4.92
N GLU A 279 9.11 13.17 -5.69
CA GLU A 279 8.01 12.48 -6.38
C GLU A 279 7.61 11.19 -5.60
N MET A 280 7.48 10.06 -6.29
CA MET A 280 7.11 8.78 -5.67
C MET A 280 8.29 8.06 -5.00
N GLY A 281 9.53 8.34 -5.44
CA GLY A 281 10.71 7.52 -5.12
C GLY A 281 10.96 7.31 -3.63
N GLU A 282 10.88 8.36 -2.81
CA GLU A 282 11.04 8.24 -1.35
C GLU A 282 9.70 8.20 -0.59
N ARG A 283 8.63 8.77 -1.14
CA ARG A 283 7.33 8.79 -0.49
C ARG A 283 6.71 7.42 -0.42
N PHE A 284 6.82 6.66 -1.52
CA PHE A 284 6.35 5.29 -1.57
C PHE A 284 7.34 4.35 -0.91
N LYS A 285 6.80 3.39 -0.19
CA LYS A 285 7.53 2.32 0.47
C LYS A 285 7.01 0.99 -0.02
N VAL A 286 7.91 0.03 0.00
CA VAL A 286 7.59 -1.37 -0.29
C VAL A 286 7.92 -2.19 0.94
N ILE A 287 6.96 -2.95 1.42
CA ILE A 287 7.18 -3.95 2.49
C ILE A 287 6.81 -5.34 1.99
N ALA A 288 7.67 -6.29 2.24
CA ALA A 288 7.44 -7.70 1.93
C ALA A 288 7.29 -8.52 3.22
N LEU A 289 6.16 -9.18 3.34
CA LEU A 289 5.83 -10.07 4.44
C LEU A 289 5.80 -11.50 3.91
N ALA A 290 6.48 -12.43 4.55
CA ALA A 290 6.58 -13.82 4.09
C ALA A 290 5.89 -14.79 5.03
N LYS A 291 5.25 -15.80 4.45
CA LYS A 291 4.71 -16.97 5.14
C LYS A 291 5.39 -18.22 4.58
N LYS A 292 6.15 -18.92 5.41
CA LYS A 292 6.93 -20.13 5.03
C LYS A 292 7.88 -19.94 3.85
N TYR A 293 8.17 -18.70 3.46
CA TYR A 293 9.07 -18.37 2.36
C TYR A 293 10.37 -17.77 2.89
N ASN A 294 11.52 -18.41 2.61
CA ASN A 294 12.79 -18.05 3.26
C ASN A 294 13.83 -17.44 2.33
N LYS A 295 13.60 -17.40 1.01
CA LYS A 295 14.56 -16.83 0.05
C LYS A 295 14.67 -15.31 0.22
N LYS A 296 15.83 -14.78 -0.14
CA LYS A 296 16.03 -13.31 -0.24
C LYS A 296 15.29 -12.78 -1.45
N LEU A 297 14.68 -11.62 -1.32
CA LEU A 297 13.94 -10.97 -2.39
C LEU A 297 14.83 -9.96 -3.11
N LEU A 298 14.86 -10.00 -4.44
CA LEU A 298 15.68 -9.13 -5.29
C LEU A 298 15.45 -7.65 -5.03
N GLY A 299 14.19 -7.23 -4.90
CA GLY A 299 13.84 -5.83 -4.68
C GLY A 299 14.44 -5.19 -3.42
N PHE A 300 14.97 -5.99 -2.49
CA PHE A 300 15.63 -5.52 -1.26
C PHE A 300 17.14 -5.81 -1.24
N SER A 301 17.72 -6.14 -2.39
CA SER A 301 19.14 -6.46 -2.52
C SER A 301 20.07 -5.24 -2.40
N ILE A 302 19.62 -4.08 -2.90
CA ILE A 302 20.37 -2.83 -2.85
C ILE A 302 20.24 -2.18 -1.47
N MET A 303 19.01 -2.09 -0.96
CA MET A 303 18.74 -1.50 0.34
C MET A 303 17.57 -2.19 1.02
N ASN A 304 17.77 -2.56 2.27
CA ASN A 304 16.76 -3.12 3.14
C ASN A 304 16.77 -2.37 4.47
N GLN A 305 15.71 -1.61 4.73
CA GLN A 305 15.58 -0.67 5.83
C GLN A 305 14.69 -1.22 6.97
N ILE A 306 14.58 -2.54 7.14
CA ILE A 306 13.77 -3.17 8.20
C ILE A 306 14.12 -2.60 9.59
N ASN A 307 15.37 -2.23 9.82
CA ASN A 307 15.83 -1.65 11.07
C ASN A 307 15.27 -0.25 11.39
N GLN A 308 14.54 0.36 10.46
CA GLN A 308 13.83 1.64 10.66
C GLN A 308 12.37 1.45 11.13
N LEU A 309 11.89 0.20 11.11
CA LEU A 309 10.53 -0.17 11.55
C LEU A 309 10.46 -0.51 13.09
#